data_f5f14b026adbf8e420ab43ab2503d671
#
_entry.id   f5f14b026adbf8e420ab43ab2503d671
#
_cell.length_a   1.000
_cell.length_b   1.000
_cell.length_c   1.000
_cell.angle_alpha   90.00
_cell.angle_beta   90.00
_cell.angle_gamma   90.00
#
_symmetry.space_group_name_H-M   'P 1'
#
loop_
_entity.id
_entity.type
_entity.pdbx_description
1 polymer ?
#
loop_
_entity_poly.entity_id
_entity_poly.type
_entity_poly.pdbx_seq_one_letter_code
_entity_poly.pdbx_strand_id
1 'polypeptide(L)'
;MENATVSYVQLLREDLAIFRVVPEGPFPEYKAGQFLTLGLPVKSENNRVINRAYSIASHPENKKYFEFVIRWVRKPYPGRLTTAMFNLKEGDPIQWRKANGTLTINDKLPNGEPDERRIVCIGGGTGLAPFVSFAQHLHDIGDKRELVVLHGASYVDELSYRERLTDLELESVDRGTDKWNFKYRAAISRPQEWLNRSWTGQIGRVEQFLRARPGRVSPLEELVLSLIHI
;
A
#
# COMPACT_ATOMS: atom_id res chain seq x y z
N MET A 1 24.10 -4.30 6.32
CA MET A 1 22.95 -3.38 6.25
C MET A 1 23.51 -1.98 6.13
N GLU A 2 22.83 -1.11 5.42
CA GLU A 2 23.18 0.29 5.25
C GLU A 2 22.39 1.13 6.26
N ASN A 3 22.85 2.35 6.55
CA ASN A 3 22.19 3.23 7.52
C ASN A 3 21.14 4.11 6.83
N ALA A 4 20.15 4.48 7.60
CA ALA A 4 19.12 5.44 7.23
C ALA A 4 18.60 6.13 8.50
N THR A 5 17.81 7.19 8.30
CA THR A 5 17.18 7.95 9.38
C THR A 5 15.66 7.95 9.21
N VAL A 6 14.93 7.78 10.29
CA VAL A 6 13.49 7.97 10.34
C VAL A 6 13.18 9.45 10.18
N SER A 7 12.54 9.85 9.10
CA SER A 7 12.23 11.26 8.82
C SER A 7 10.78 11.65 9.14
N TYR A 8 9.92 10.67 9.42
CA TYR A 8 8.52 10.90 9.74
C TYR A 8 7.89 9.67 10.38
N VAL A 9 7.05 9.89 11.40
CA VAL A 9 6.21 8.86 12.02
C VAL A 9 4.82 9.41 12.22
N GLN A 10 3.82 8.78 11.63
CA GLN A 10 2.41 9.10 11.85
C GLN A 10 1.67 7.89 12.39
N LEU A 11 1.16 7.98 13.60
CA LEU A 11 0.27 6.98 14.15
C LEU A 11 -1.13 7.16 13.54
N LEU A 12 -1.63 6.15 12.85
CA LEU A 12 -3.02 6.06 12.39
C LEU A 12 -3.88 5.45 13.50
N ARG A 13 -3.32 4.50 14.21
CA ARG A 13 -3.85 3.86 15.42
C ARG A 13 -2.69 3.55 16.38
N GLU A 14 -3.02 3.12 17.58
CA GLU A 14 -2.00 2.71 18.56
C GLU A 14 -1.11 1.54 18.08
N ASP A 15 -1.56 0.78 17.06
CA ASP A 15 -0.88 -0.38 16.49
C ASP A 15 -0.67 -0.29 14.98
N LEU A 16 -0.93 0.86 14.36
CA LEU A 16 -0.77 1.08 12.92
C LEU A 16 -0.13 2.45 12.67
N ALA A 17 0.97 2.48 11.94
CA ALA A 17 1.70 3.71 11.67
C ALA A 17 2.25 3.77 10.23
N ILE A 18 2.41 5.00 9.73
CA ILE A 18 3.21 5.31 8.55
C ILE A 18 4.58 5.77 9.02
N PHE A 19 5.62 5.20 8.41
CA PHE A 19 7.01 5.58 8.62
C PHE A 19 7.61 6.06 7.31
N ARG A 20 8.41 7.14 7.36
CA ARG A 20 9.30 7.52 6.26
C ARG A 20 10.74 7.36 6.71
N VAL A 21 11.54 6.84 5.81
CA VAL A 21 12.95 6.53 6.05
C VAL A 21 13.77 7.12 4.92
N VAL A 22 14.80 7.87 5.27
CA VAL A 22 15.74 8.49 4.33
C VAL A 22 17.07 7.75 4.42
N PRO A 23 17.54 7.10 3.32
CA PRO A 23 18.83 6.45 3.30
C PRO A 23 19.97 7.46 3.44
N GLU A 24 21.06 7.06 4.09
CA GLU A 24 22.32 7.81 4.02
C GLU A 24 22.97 7.59 2.66
N GLY A 25 23.38 8.67 1.99
CA GLY A 25 23.97 8.63 0.66
C GLY A 25 22.97 8.73 -0.49
N PRO A 26 23.36 8.31 -1.71
CA PRO A 26 22.50 8.40 -2.89
C PRO A 26 21.23 7.56 -2.75
N PHE A 27 20.08 8.12 -3.15
CA PHE A 27 18.81 7.38 -3.13
C PHE A 27 18.86 6.23 -4.14
N PRO A 28 18.61 4.99 -3.72
CA PRO A 28 18.76 3.83 -4.61
C PRO A 28 17.60 3.71 -5.60
N GLU A 29 17.88 3.09 -6.73
CA GLU A 29 16.87 2.70 -7.70
C GLU A 29 16.06 1.50 -7.19
N TYR A 30 14.76 1.51 -7.43
CA TYR A 30 13.85 0.40 -7.17
C TYR A 30 12.64 0.45 -8.11
N LYS A 31 11.84 -0.60 -8.12
CA LYS A 31 10.59 -0.67 -8.90
C LYS A 31 9.39 -0.61 -7.96
N ALA A 32 8.33 0.03 -8.41
CA ALA A 32 7.05 -0.01 -7.70
C ALA A 32 6.66 -1.45 -7.37
N GLY A 33 6.12 -1.66 -6.15
CA GLY A 33 5.73 -2.98 -5.65
C GLY A 33 6.83 -3.76 -4.93
N GLN A 34 8.09 -3.36 -5.01
CA GLN A 34 9.19 -4.00 -4.27
C GLN A 34 9.12 -3.69 -2.77
N PHE A 35 9.93 -4.42 -2.00
CA PHE A 35 10.09 -4.24 -0.56
C PHE A 35 11.54 -3.92 -0.20
N LEU A 36 11.75 -3.30 0.96
CA LEU A 36 13.04 -3.22 1.64
C LEU A 36 13.07 -4.13 2.85
N THR A 37 14.27 -4.52 3.25
CA THR A 37 14.50 -5.10 4.58
C THR A 37 14.91 -3.98 5.53
N LEU A 38 14.09 -3.71 6.54
CA LEU A 38 14.41 -2.78 7.64
C LEU A 38 14.90 -3.56 8.85
N GLY A 39 15.83 -2.98 9.61
CA GLY A 39 16.41 -3.61 10.78
C GLY A 39 16.78 -2.62 11.89
N LEU A 40 16.68 -3.10 13.13
CA LEU A 40 17.06 -2.38 14.34
C LEU A 40 17.78 -3.28 15.32
N PRO A 41 18.75 -2.75 16.08
CA PRO A 41 19.25 -3.44 17.27
C PRO A 41 18.15 -3.50 18.33
N VAL A 42 17.86 -4.69 18.82
CA VAL A 42 16.78 -4.91 19.80
C VAL A 42 17.39 -5.22 21.15
N LYS A 43 17.12 -4.36 22.15
CA LYS A 43 17.69 -4.47 23.51
C LYS A 43 17.39 -5.82 24.18
N SER A 44 16.18 -6.33 24.05
CA SER A 44 15.78 -7.65 24.59
C SER A 44 16.52 -8.82 23.97
N GLU A 45 17.27 -8.61 22.91
CA GLU A 45 18.04 -9.61 22.16
C GLU A 45 19.55 -9.29 22.20
N ASN A 46 20.04 -8.74 23.32
CA ASN A 46 21.43 -8.34 23.49
C ASN A 46 21.95 -7.40 22.37
N ASN A 47 21.11 -6.47 21.95
CA ASN A 47 21.35 -5.54 20.84
C ASN A 47 21.59 -6.24 19.47
N ARG A 48 21.16 -7.48 19.31
CA ARG A 48 21.18 -8.13 17.99
C ARG A 48 20.27 -7.40 17.04
N VAL A 49 20.73 -7.19 15.81
CA VAL A 49 19.90 -6.58 14.76
C VAL A 49 18.86 -7.61 14.30
N ILE A 50 17.59 -7.27 14.52
CA ILE A 50 16.48 -8.00 13.96
C ILE A 50 15.98 -7.26 12.72
N ASN A 51 15.74 -7.98 11.64
CA ASN A 51 15.31 -7.40 10.38
C ASN A 51 14.08 -8.12 9.80
N ARG A 52 13.27 -7.39 9.03
CA ARG A 52 12.08 -7.88 8.31
C ARG A 52 11.89 -7.13 7.02
N ALA A 53 11.26 -7.79 6.06
CA ALA A 53 10.83 -7.19 4.80
C ALA A 53 9.56 -6.36 5.02
N TYR A 54 9.54 -5.16 4.41
CA TYR A 54 8.38 -4.27 4.37
C TYR A 54 8.18 -3.74 2.96
N SER A 55 6.99 -3.91 2.42
CA SER A 55 6.66 -3.38 1.10
C SER A 55 6.74 -1.85 1.09
N ILE A 56 7.33 -1.30 0.05
CA ILE A 56 7.48 0.14 -0.14
C ILE A 56 6.14 0.71 -0.62
N ALA A 57 5.64 1.71 0.07
CA ALA A 57 4.42 2.43 -0.31
C ALA A 57 4.70 3.68 -1.15
N SER A 58 5.88 4.30 -1.01
CA SER A 58 6.32 5.35 -1.94
C SER A 58 6.59 4.78 -3.33
N HIS A 59 6.59 5.63 -4.34
CA HIS A 59 6.85 5.27 -5.74
C HIS A 59 8.29 5.61 -6.15
N PRO A 60 8.83 4.97 -7.20
CA PRO A 60 10.25 5.13 -7.60
C PRO A 60 10.64 6.57 -7.96
N GLU A 61 9.71 7.40 -8.44
CA GLU A 61 9.92 8.80 -8.80
C GLU A 61 10.15 9.70 -7.58
N ASN A 62 9.64 9.27 -6.41
CA ASN A 62 9.93 9.93 -5.14
C ASN A 62 11.34 9.57 -4.66
N LYS A 63 12.30 10.45 -4.88
CA LYS A 63 13.70 10.30 -4.44
C LYS A 63 14.00 10.94 -3.08
N LYS A 64 12.96 11.25 -2.27
CA LYS A 64 13.12 11.93 -0.98
C LYS A 64 13.14 10.98 0.20
N TYR A 65 12.32 9.93 0.19
CA TYR A 65 12.17 8.97 1.27
C TYR A 65 11.54 7.67 0.79
N PHE A 66 11.77 6.60 1.50
CA PHE A 66 10.93 5.41 1.46
C PHE A 66 9.79 5.55 2.45
N GLU A 67 8.58 5.16 2.06
CA GLU A 67 7.40 5.17 2.92
C GLU A 67 6.87 3.77 3.14
N PHE A 68 6.45 3.49 4.36
CA PHE A 68 5.94 2.19 4.78
C PHE A 68 4.71 2.37 5.65
N VAL A 69 3.74 1.47 5.53
CA VAL A 69 2.67 1.30 6.52
C VAL A 69 2.93 0.03 7.29
N ILE A 70 3.04 0.14 8.61
CA ILE A 70 3.49 -0.96 9.48
C ILE A 70 2.51 -1.16 10.61
N ARG A 71 2.14 -2.43 10.83
CA ARG A 71 1.33 -2.83 11.98
C ARG A 71 2.19 -3.40 13.09
N TRP A 72 1.95 -2.93 14.30
CA TRP A 72 2.54 -3.51 15.49
C TRP A 72 1.80 -4.81 15.86
N VAL A 73 2.47 -5.93 15.69
CA VAL A 73 1.95 -7.23 16.12
C VAL A 73 2.11 -7.34 17.64
N ARG A 74 0.98 -7.45 18.36
CA ARG A 74 0.94 -7.52 19.83
C ARG A 74 0.62 -8.92 20.36
N LYS A 75 -0.14 -9.72 19.61
CA LYS A 75 -0.62 -11.04 20.03
C LYS A 75 -0.24 -12.12 19.02
N PRO A 76 -0.03 -13.38 19.42
CA PRO A 76 -0.02 -13.87 20.80
C PRO A 76 1.19 -13.38 21.60
N TYR A 77 2.31 -13.01 20.93
CA TYR A 77 3.51 -12.40 21.51
C TYR A 77 3.88 -11.14 20.73
N PRO A 78 4.38 -10.09 21.40
CA PRO A 78 4.80 -8.87 20.72
C PRO A 78 5.90 -9.16 19.68
N GLY A 79 5.72 -8.62 18.48
CA GLY A 79 6.75 -8.70 17.44
C GLY A 79 7.98 -7.87 17.86
N ARG A 80 9.14 -8.50 17.96
CA ARG A 80 10.37 -7.86 18.49
C ARG A 80 10.74 -6.60 17.72
N LEU A 81 10.82 -6.69 16.39
CA LEU A 81 11.17 -5.54 15.56
C LEU A 81 10.08 -4.48 15.56
N THR A 82 8.81 -4.86 15.37
CA THR A 82 7.71 -3.89 15.34
C THR A 82 7.55 -3.17 16.68
N THR A 83 7.80 -3.84 17.81
CA THR A 83 7.85 -3.19 19.13
C THR A 83 8.98 -2.14 19.19
N ALA A 84 10.16 -2.44 18.67
CA ALA A 84 11.25 -1.47 18.60
C ALA A 84 10.90 -0.30 17.64
N MET A 85 10.31 -0.58 16.49
CA MET A 85 9.91 0.44 15.50
C MET A 85 8.89 1.43 16.05
N PHE A 86 7.90 0.96 16.82
CA PHE A 86 6.87 1.84 17.41
C PHE A 86 7.38 2.71 18.56
N ASN A 87 8.63 2.54 18.98
CA ASN A 87 9.33 3.45 19.90
C ASN A 87 10.23 4.47 19.17
N LEU A 88 10.37 4.36 17.84
CA LEU A 88 11.18 5.30 17.07
C LEU A 88 10.50 6.66 16.96
N LYS A 89 11.34 7.68 16.87
CA LYS A 89 10.97 9.08 16.63
C LYS A 89 11.69 9.58 15.38
N GLU A 90 11.27 10.71 14.88
CA GLU A 90 11.99 11.43 13.84
C GLU A 90 13.41 11.74 14.30
N GLY A 91 14.38 11.48 13.44
CA GLY A 91 15.82 11.57 13.71
C GLY A 91 16.47 10.26 14.18
N ASP A 92 15.70 9.25 14.57
CA ASP A 92 16.27 7.98 15.03
C ASP A 92 16.91 7.18 13.89
N PRO A 93 18.03 6.49 14.14
CA PRO A 93 18.69 5.66 13.14
C PRO A 93 17.93 4.34 12.92
N ILE A 94 17.92 3.90 11.69
CA ILE A 94 17.40 2.59 11.26
C ILE A 94 18.33 2.00 10.22
N GLN A 95 18.39 0.70 10.12
CA GLN A 95 19.17 0.00 9.09
C GLN A 95 18.27 -0.54 7.99
N TRP A 96 18.81 -0.59 6.77
CA TRP A 96 18.07 -1.10 5.62
C TRP A 96 18.96 -1.93 4.67
N ARG A 97 18.33 -2.68 3.78
CA ARG A 97 18.97 -3.35 2.64
C ARG A 97 18.24 -2.98 1.37
N LYS A 98 18.96 -3.06 0.24
CA LYS A 98 18.45 -2.76 -1.10
C LYS A 98 17.10 -3.42 -1.39
N ALA A 99 16.32 -2.76 -2.22
CA ALA A 99 15.01 -3.23 -2.67
C ALA A 99 15.11 -4.58 -3.37
N ASN A 100 14.12 -5.42 -3.13
CA ASN A 100 13.98 -6.74 -3.70
C ASN A 100 12.49 -7.06 -3.93
N GLY A 101 12.21 -8.13 -4.65
CA GLY A 101 10.85 -8.61 -4.91
C GLY A 101 10.50 -8.59 -6.38
N THR A 102 9.61 -9.49 -6.75
CA THR A 102 9.15 -9.73 -8.13
C THR A 102 7.71 -9.22 -8.38
N LEU A 103 7.04 -8.71 -7.35
CA LEU A 103 5.75 -8.05 -7.51
C LEU A 103 5.97 -6.68 -8.15
N THR A 104 6.06 -6.64 -9.46
CA THR A 104 6.28 -5.42 -10.23
C THR A 104 5.33 -5.37 -11.42
N ILE A 105 5.10 -4.18 -11.95
CA ILE A 105 4.32 -3.99 -13.17
C ILE A 105 5.23 -4.26 -14.37
N ASN A 106 4.75 -5.07 -15.29
CA ASN A 106 5.42 -5.31 -16.56
C ASN A 106 4.81 -4.41 -17.65
N ASP A 107 5.69 -3.81 -18.46
CA ASP A 107 5.26 -2.98 -19.59
C ASP A 107 5.05 -3.81 -20.86
N LYS A 108 5.49 -5.07 -20.83
CA LYS A 108 5.42 -5.99 -21.97
C LYS A 108 4.93 -7.37 -21.56
N LEU A 109 4.18 -7.96 -22.46
CA LEU A 109 3.81 -9.37 -22.42
C LEU A 109 5.01 -10.28 -22.71
N PRO A 110 4.95 -11.59 -22.40
CA PRO A 110 6.02 -12.55 -22.70
C PRO A 110 6.41 -12.63 -24.19
N ASN A 111 5.49 -12.28 -25.09
CA ASN A 111 5.73 -12.22 -26.54
C ASN A 111 6.41 -10.91 -26.99
N GLY A 112 6.67 -9.98 -26.08
CA GLY A 112 7.32 -8.68 -26.34
C GLY A 112 6.38 -7.53 -26.71
N GLU A 113 5.09 -7.79 -26.89
CA GLU A 113 4.08 -6.74 -27.14
C GLU A 113 3.83 -5.89 -25.90
N PRO A 114 3.36 -4.62 -26.03
CA PRO A 114 2.93 -3.81 -24.91
C PRO A 114 1.84 -4.52 -24.08
N ASP A 115 1.95 -4.44 -22.76
CA ASP A 115 0.93 -4.97 -21.85
C ASP A 115 -0.09 -3.88 -21.53
N GLU A 116 -1.18 -3.85 -22.30
CA GLU A 116 -2.28 -2.89 -22.13
C GLU A 116 -3.41 -3.41 -21.23
N ARG A 117 -3.21 -4.55 -20.58
CA ARG A 117 -4.24 -5.16 -19.75
C ARG A 117 -4.51 -4.30 -18.53
N ARG A 118 -5.79 -4.32 -18.10
CA ARG A 118 -6.21 -3.76 -16.82
C ARG A 118 -5.45 -4.40 -15.66
N ILE A 119 -5.09 -3.59 -14.68
CA ILE A 119 -4.43 -4.02 -13.45
C ILE A 119 -5.45 -3.98 -12.32
N VAL A 120 -5.67 -5.11 -11.65
CA VAL A 120 -6.54 -5.20 -10.47
C VAL A 120 -5.70 -5.60 -9.26
N CYS A 121 -5.68 -4.74 -8.26
CA CYS A 121 -4.94 -4.92 -7.01
C CYS A 121 -5.91 -5.11 -5.85
N ILE A 122 -5.66 -6.12 -5.01
CA ILE A 122 -6.51 -6.42 -3.85
C ILE A 122 -5.63 -6.46 -2.61
N GLY A 123 -5.77 -5.47 -1.74
CA GLY A 123 -4.97 -5.32 -0.52
C GLY A 123 -5.81 -5.29 0.74
N GLY A 124 -5.40 -6.06 1.77
CA GLY A 124 -5.98 -6.01 3.11
C GLY A 124 -5.02 -5.37 4.11
N GLY A 125 -5.48 -4.37 4.87
CA GLY A 125 -4.66 -3.68 5.87
C GLY A 125 -3.34 -3.16 5.28
N THR A 126 -2.21 -3.52 5.89
CA THR A 126 -0.87 -3.10 5.43
C THR A 126 -0.42 -3.72 4.10
N GLY A 127 -1.10 -4.77 3.64
CA GLY A 127 -0.87 -5.36 2.31
C GLY A 127 -1.25 -4.44 1.15
N LEU A 128 -1.81 -3.28 1.43
CA LEU A 128 -2.06 -2.23 0.44
C LEU A 128 -0.78 -1.54 -0.03
N ALA A 129 0.28 -1.49 0.75
CA ALA A 129 1.49 -0.70 0.50
C ALA A 129 2.04 -0.79 -0.94
N PRO A 130 2.27 -1.99 -1.54
CA PRO A 130 2.78 -2.07 -2.91
C PRO A 130 1.82 -1.47 -3.94
N PHE A 131 0.52 -1.49 -3.69
CA PHE A 131 -0.49 -0.97 -4.62
C PHE A 131 -0.63 0.55 -4.54
N VAL A 132 -0.30 1.15 -3.39
CA VAL A 132 -0.11 2.60 -3.27
C VAL A 132 1.07 3.05 -4.13
N SER A 133 2.18 2.31 -4.08
CA SER A 133 3.34 2.55 -4.92
C SER A 133 3.00 2.43 -6.41
N PHE A 134 2.22 1.41 -6.80
CA PHE A 134 1.73 1.26 -8.18
C PHE A 134 0.89 2.44 -8.65
N ALA A 135 -0.09 2.86 -7.83
CA ALA A 135 -0.99 3.95 -8.21
C ALA A 135 -0.23 5.26 -8.46
N GLN A 136 0.69 5.61 -7.57
CA GLN A 136 1.50 6.81 -7.72
C GLN A 136 2.48 6.71 -8.89
N HIS A 137 3.14 5.57 -9.07
CA HIS A 137 4.07 5.32 -10.17
C HIS A 137 3.37 5.46 -11.52
N LEU A 138 2.28 4.73 -11.75
CA LEU A 138 1.53 4.76 -13.00
C LEU A 138 0.97 6.15 -13.30
N HIS A 139 0.50 6.86 -12.27
CA HIS A 139 0.07 8.25 -12.40
C HIS A 139 1.21 9.16 -12.89
N ASP A 140 2.38 9.07 -12.26
CA ASP A 140 3.51 9.96 -12.55
C ASP A 140 4.14 9.71 -13.92
N ILE A 141 4.17 8.45 -14.37
CA ILE A 141 4.67 8.12 -15.72
C ILE A 141 3.61 8.31 -16.81
N GLY A 142 2.37 8.65 -16.45
CA GLY A 142 1.27 8.84 -17.40
C GLY A 142 0.82 7.53 -18.08
N ASP A 143 0.85 6.41 -17.35
CA ASP A 143 0.37 5.12 -17.85
C ASP A 143 -1.17 5.17 -18.04
N LYS A 144 -1.64 4.66 -19.17
CA LYS A 144 -3.06 4.74 -19.55
C LYS A 144 -3.87 3.49 -19.21
N ARG A 145 -3.21 2.44 -18.71
CA ARG A 145 -3.90 1.22 -18.31
C ARG A 145 -4.85 1.51 -17.16
N GLU A 146 -6.00 0.88 -17.18
CA GLU A 146 -6.92 0.97 -16.06
C GLU A 146 -6.32 0.27 -14.84
N LEU A 147 -6.16 1.01 -13.74
CA LEU A 147 -5.78 0.48 -12.44
C LEU A 147 -6.98 0.50 -11.49
N VAL A 148 -7.32 -0.66 -10.96
CA VAL A 148 -8.36 -0.82 -9.93
C VAL A 148 -7.70 -1.28 -8.63
N VAL A 149 -7.87 -0.52 -7.55
CA VAL A 149 -7.38 -0.89 -6.23
C VAL A 149 -8.55 -1.16 -5.28
N LEU A 150 -8.65 -2.40 -4.81
CA LEU A 150 -9.61 -2.85 -3.81
C LEU A 150 -8.91 -2.94 -2.46
N HIS A 151 -9.39 -2.18 -1.47
CA HIS A 151 -8.78 -2.07 -0.15
C HIS A 151 -9.72 -2.56 0.94
N GLY A 152 -9.32 -3.56 1.71
CA GLY A 152 -10.06 -4.09 2.85
C GLY A 152 -9.42 -3.74 4.18
N ALA A 153 -10.23 -3.33 5.15
CA ALA A 153 -9.82 -3.13 6.54
C ALA A 153 -10.89 -3.61 7.52
N SER A 154 -10.57 -3.70 8.81
CA SER A 154 -11.57 -3.96 9.85
C SER A 154 -12.29 -2.68 10.25
N TYR A 155 -11.58 -1.57 10.31
CA TYR A 155 -12.05 -0.27 10.77
C TYR A 155 -11.70 0.83 9.77
N VAL A 156 -12.47 1.92 9.79
CA VAL A 156 -12.28 3.07 8.90
C VAL A 156 -10.91 3.72 9.10
N ASP A 157 -10.44 3.82 10.33
CA ASP A 157 -9.13 4.38 10.69
C ASP A 157 -7.94 3.46 10.37
N GLU A 158 -8.20 2.23 9.91
CA GLU A 158 -7.20 1.32 9.36
C GLU A 158 -7.05 1.44 7.83
N LEU A 159 -7.91 2.22 7.17
CA LEU A 159 -7.82 2.50 5.74
C LEU A 159 -6.69 3.50 5.46
N SER A 160 -5.46 3.04 5.67
CA SER A 160 -4.26 3.83 5.36
C SER A 160 -4.28 4.30 3.90
N TYR A 161 -3.76 5.51 3.64
CA TYR A 161 -3.71 6.11 2.30
C TYR A 161 -5.07 6.32 1.60
N ARG A 162 -6.19 6.18 2.31
CA ARG A 162 -7.52 6.35 1.71
C ARG A 162 -7.68 7.70 1.02
N GLU A 163 -7.30 8.79 1.69
CA GLU A 163 -7.38 10.15 1.13
C GLU A 163 -6.56 10.25 -0.16
N ARG A 164 -5.29 9.87 -0.11
CA ARG A 164 -4.39 9.89 -1.29
C ARG A 164 -4.95 9.11 -2.47
N LEU A 165 -5.50 7.90 -2.24
CA LEU A 165 -6.08 7.09 -3.31
C LEU A 165 -7.40 7.66 -3.82
N THR A 166 -8.18 8.31 -2.96
CA THR A 166 -9.40 9.03 -3.37
C THR A 166 -9.06 10.24 -4.23
N ASP A 167 -8.02 11.00 -3.88
CA ASP A 167 -7.56 12.13 -4.67
C ASP A 167 -7.10 11.70 -6.07
N LEU A 168 -6.35 10.60 -6.16
CA LEU A 168 -5.96 10.02 -7.46
C LEU A 168 -7.17 9.57 -8.30
N GLU A 169 -8.24 9.08 -7.67
CA GLU A 169 -9.48 8.73 -8.39
C GLU A 169 -10.22 9.99 -8.87
N LEU A 170 -10.30 11.04 -8.07
CA LEU A 170 -10.87 12.32 -8.48
C LEU A 170 -10.11 12.93 -9.65
N GLU A 171 -8.78 12.88 -9.62
CA GLU A 171 -7.97 13.31 -10.76
C GLU A 171 -8.25 12.50 -12.04
N SER A 172 -8.56 11.21 -11.92
CA SER A 172 -8.98 10.38 -13.07
C SER A 172 -10.29 10.87 -13.69
N VAL A 173 -11.24 11.30 -12.87
CA VAL A 173 -12.50 11.89 -13.34
C VAL A 173 -12.28 13.22 -14.03
N ASP A 174 -11.46 14.09 -13.42
CA ASP A 174 -11.23 15.45 -13.91
C ASP A 174 -10.38 15.50 -15.20
N ARG A 175 -9.39 14.62 -15.32
CA ARG A 175 -8.46 14.59 -16.47
C ARG A 175 -8.99 13.82 -17.68
N GLY A 176 -9.95 12.91 -17.46
CA GLY A 176 -10.42 11.94 -18.44
C GLY A 176 -9.64 10.63 -18.43
N THR A 177 -10.34 9.53 -18.67
CA THR A 177 -9.81 8.15 -18.56
C THR A 177 -8.78 7.80 -19.63
N ASP A 178 -8.68 8.61 -20.70
CA ASP A 178 -7.65 8.51 -21.74
C ASP A 178 -6.26 9.01 -21.29
N LYS A 179 -6.21 9.77 -20.18
CA LYS A 179 -4.97 10.31 -19.59
C LYS A 179 -4.58 9.59 -18.31
N TRP A 180 -5.56 9.32 -17.46
CA TRP A 180 -5.40 8.61 -16.20
C TRP A 180 -6.67 7.84 -15.91
N ASN A 181 -6.59 6.51 -15.74
CA ASN A 181 -7.74 5.63 -15.50
C ASN A 181 -7.55 4.86 -14.20
N PHE A 182 -8.07 5.41 -13.11
CA PHE A 182 -7.90 4.85 -11.77
C PHE A 182 -9.21 4.71 -11.04
N LYS A 183 -9.36 3.60 -10.32
CA LYS A 183 -10.50 3.33 -9.45
C LYS A 183 -10.05 2.80 -8.10
N TYR A 184 -10.60 3.38 -7.05
CA TYR A 184 -10.36 2.97 -5.68
C TYR A 184 -11.66 2.56 -5.01
N ARG A 185 -11.69 1.38 -4.42
CA ARG A 185 -12.85 0.89 -3.63
C ARG A 185 -12.36 0.34 -2.30
N ALA A 186 -12.87 0.93 -1.21
CA ALA A 186 -12.60 0.49 0.14
C ALA A 186 -13.78 -0.26 0.74
N ALA A 187 -13.50 -1.28 1.54
CA ALA A 187 -14.50 -2.03 2.30
C ALA A 187 -14.04 -2.24 3.75
N ILE A 188 -15.00 -2.20 4.68
CA ILE A 188 -14.75 -2.53 6.08
C ILE A 188 -15.48 -3.80 6.48
N SER A 189 -14.82 -4.65 7.26
CA SER A 189 -15.36 -5.97 7.63
C SER A 189 -16.14 -6.00 8.95
N ARG A 190 -16.13 -4.90 9.72
CA ARG A 190 -16.80 -4.81 11.03
C ARG A 190 -17.79 -3.62 11.10
N PRO A 191 -18.82 -3.57 10.25
CA PRO A 191 -19.71 -2.40 10.13
C PRO A 191 -20.50 -2.11 11.41
N GLN A 192 -20.72 -3.09 12.28
CA GLN A 192 -21.49 -2.94 13.51
C GLN A 192 -20.70 -2.28 14.67
N GLU A 193 -19.38 -2.22 14.54
CA GLU A 193 -18.54 -1.59 15.55
C GLU A 193 -18.73 -0.07 15.56
N TRP A 194 -18.78 0.52 16.75
CA TRP A 194 -19.08 1.95 16.90
C TRP A 194 -18.11 2.87 16.14
N LEU A 195 -16.84 2.47 16.03
CA LEU A 195 -15.81 3.18 15.27
C LEU A 195 -16.13 3.30 13.77
N ASN A 196 -17.01 2.43 13.27
CA ASN A 196 -17.38 2.35 11.86
C ASN A 196 -18.76 2.99 11.56
N ARG A 197 -19.42 3.62 12.54
CA ARG A 197 -20.78 4.17 12.37
C ARG A 197 -20.91 5.23 11.27
N SER A 198 -19.83 5.97 11.00
CA SER A 198 -19.81 6.99 9.93
C SER A 198 -19.48 6.40 8.55
N TRP A 199 -19.26 5.09 8.45
CA TRP A 199 -18.92 4.47 7.19
C TRP A 199 -20.14 4.29 6.29
N THR A 200 -20.08 4.86 5.09
CA THR A 200 -21.13 4.77 4.06
C THR A 200 -20.70 3.98 2.84
N GLY A 201 -19.45 3.49 2.81
CA GLY A 201 -18.91 2.72 1.70
C GLY A 201 -19.24 1.22 1.78
N GLN A 202 -18.51 0.42 1.04
CA GLN A 202 -18.72 -1.04 0.95
C GLN A 202 -18.49 -1.73 2.29
N ILE A 203 -19.31 -2.75 2.57
CA ILE A 203 -19.29 -3.54 3.79
C ILE A 203 -18.90 -4.98 3.46
N GLY A 204 -18.08 -5.58 4.30
CA GLY A 204 -17.63 -6.96 4.17
C GLY A 204 -16.12 -7.06 3.94
N ARG A 205 -15.66 -8.28 3.73
CA ARG A 205 -14.25 -8.51 3.42
C ARG A 205 -13.97 -8.21 1.95
N VAL A 206 -12.77 -7.69 1.67
CA VAL A 206 -12.39 -7.27 0.30
C VAL A 206 -12.46 -8.40 -0.72
N GLU A 207 -12.19 -9.63 -0.33
CA GLU A 207 -12.33 -10.79 -1.20
C GLU A 207 -13.77 -11.07 -1.65
N GLN A 208 -14.77 -10.47 -1.00
CA GLN A 208 -16.18 -10.57 -1.43
C GLN A 208 -16.46 -9.79 -2.71
N PHE A 209 -15.59 -8.84 -3.09
CA PHE A 209 -15.67 -8.20 -4.40
C PHE A 209 -15.51 -9.19 -5.57
N LEU A 210 -14.85 -10.33 -5.33
CA LEU A 210 -14.65 -11.38 -6.32
C LEU A 210 -15.80 -12.39 -6.40
N ARG A 211 -16.72 -12.39 -5.43
CA ARG A 211 -17.78 -13.39 -5.35
C ARG A 211 -19.01 -12.90 -6.10
N ALA A 212 -19.39 -13.62 -7.14
CA ALA A 212 -20.70 -13.46 -7.76
C ALA A 212 -21.82 -13.73 -6.74
N ARG A 213 -22.90 -12.98 -6.82
CA ARG A 213 -24.13 -13.21 -6.06
C ARG A 213 -25.10 -14.01 -6.91
N PRO A 214 -26.01 -14.81 -6.33
CA PRO A 214 -27.01 -15.51 -7.12
C PRO A 214 -27.77 -14.56 -8.06
N GLY A 215 -27.71 -14.84 -9.37
CA GLY A 215 -28.36 -14.03 -10.39
C GLY A 215 -27.71 -12.67 -10.69
N ARG A 216 -26.49 -12.40 -10.17
CA ARG A 216 -25.73 -11.18 -10.44
C ARG A 216 -24.25 -11.51 -10.65
N VAL A 217 -23.58 -10.68 -11.40
CA VAL A 217 -22.11 -10.71 -11.49
C VAL A 217 -21.47 -10.28 -10.16
N SER A 218 -20.17 -10.53 -9.99
CA SER A 218 -19.46 -10.07 -8.80
C SER A 218 -19.39 -8.54 -8.76
N PRO A 219 -19.26 -7.90 -7.57
CA PRO A 219 -19.07 -6.46 -7.48
C PRO A 219 -17.87 -5.94 -8.27
N LEU A 220 -16.81 -6.75 -8.44
CA LEU A 220 -15.68 -6.40 -9.30
C LEU A 220 -16.09 -6.40 -10.77
N GLU A 221 -16.83 -7.42 -11.22
CA GLU A 221 -17.35 -7.46 -12.60
C GLU A 221 -18.32 -6.31 -12.87
N GLU A 222 -19.21 -5.97 -11.93
CA GLU A 222 -20.08 -4.79 -12.03
C GLU A 222 -19.25 -3.51 -12.19
N LEU A 223 -18.19 -3.35 -11.39
CA LEU A 223 -17.28 -2.21 -11.47
C LEU A 223 -16.57 -2.12 -12.82
N VAL A 224 -16.22 -3.28 -13.38
CA VAL A 224 -15.51 -3.41 -14.65
C VAL A 224 -16.48 -3.24 -15.83
N LEU A 225 -17.68 -3.83 -15.76
CA LEU A 225 -18.68 -3.80 -16.83
C LEU A 225 -19.44 -2.47 -16.91
N SER A 226 -19.56 -1.72 -15.80
CA SER A 226 -20.23 -0.40 -15.80
C SER A 226 -19.57 0.64 -16.72
N LEU A 227 -18.42 0.30 -17.30
CA LEU A 227 -17.64 1.15 -18.22
C LEU A 227 -17.82 0.81 -19.70
N ILE A 228 -18.52 -0.28 -20.01
CA ILE A 228 -18.78 -0.67 -21.42
C ILE A 228 -20.00 0.07 -22.00
N HIS A 229 -20.71 0.85 -21.17
CA HIS A 229 -21.96 1.53 -21.53
C HIS A 229 -21.90 3.07 -21.46
N ILE A 230 -20.73 3.66 -21.67
CA ILE A 230 -20.62 5.11 -21.89
C ILE A 230 -20.02 5.39 -23.26
#